data_976fc2bb27817a407a0d89c628d36730
#
_entry.id   976fc2bb27817a407a0d89c628d36730
#
_cell.length_a   1.000
_cell.length_b   1.000
_cell.length_c   1.000
_cell.angle_alpha   90.00
_cell.angle_beta   90.00
_cell.angle_gamma   90.00
#
_symmetry.space_group_name_H-M   'P 1'
#
loop_
_entity.id
_entity.type
_entity.pdbx_description
1 polymer ?
#
loop_
_entity_poly.entity_id
_entity_poly.type
_entity_poly.pdbx_seq_one_letter_code
_entity_poly.pdbx_strand_id
1 'polypeptide(L)'
;RDRLRSRGLGDVYKRQGMRSDCHLGFAITGSFCTFEKIKKQIELLRDEAASITPIFSQHAYELDTRFAEAKSFVKEIETITGRSAIHTIQGAEPVGPKKLFDALVIAPCTGNTAAKLANGITDTPVLMAAKSHLRNGRPVIIAISTNDALGINLQNIGKLMVMKHIYFVPFGQDDAVKKPNSCVADMTKIAETVEYALAKEQIQPVLL
;
A
#
# COMPACT_ATOMS: atom_id res chain seq x y z
N ARG A 1 10.86 -21.86 40.20
CA ARG A 1 9.55 -21.42 39.68
C ARG A 1 9.78 -20.89 38.27
N ASP A 2 9.63 -21.78 37.30
CA ASP A 2 9.79 -21.49 35.87
C ASP A 2 8.62 -20.63 35.39
N ARG A 3 8.97 -19.45 34.86
CA ARG A 3 8.01 -18.65 34.11
C ARG A 3 7.86 -19.28 32.72
N LEU A 4 6.76 -19.99 32.52
CA LEU A 4 6.30 -20.39 31.20
C LEU A 4 6.03 -19.11 30.39
N ARG A 5 6.98 -18.74 29.53
CA ARG A 5 6.78 -17.72 28.50
C ARG A 5 5.89 -18.33 27.43
N SER A 6 4.74 -17.73 27.18
CA SER A 6 3.88 -18.06 26.06
C SER A 6 4.59 -17.80 24.73
N ARG A 7 5.38 -18.77 24.29
CA ARG A 7 5.82 -18.92 22.90
C ARG A 7 4.74 -19.74 22.23
N GLY A 8 4.01 -19.19 21.29
CA GLY A 8 3.28 -20.15 20.52
C GLY A 8 2.11 -19.70 19.65
N LEU A 9 1.58 -18.48 19.72
CA LEU A 9 0.50 -18.08 18.80
C LEU A 9 0.98 -17.24 17.61
N GLY A 10 2.08 -16.49 17.75
CA GLY A 10 2.65 -15.70 16.65
C GLY A 10 3.36 -16.53 15.58
N ASP A 11 3.91 -17.71 15.93
CA ASP A 11 4.69 -18.53 14.98
C ASP A 11 3.83 -19.49 14.14
N VAL A 12 2.60 -19.77 14.55
CA VAL A 12 1.69 -20.68 13.80
C VAL A 12 1.07 -19.95 12.60
N TYR A 13 0.83 -18.64 12.70
CA TYR A 13 0.32 -17.85 11.57
C TYR A 13 1.39 -17.50 10.52
N LYS A 14 2.67 -17.50 10.87
CA LYS A 14 3.79 -17.20 9.95
C LYS A 14 4.03 -18.22 8.83
N ARG A 15 3.29 -19.32 8.78
CA ARG A 15 3.49 -20.40 7.80
C ARG A 15 2.34 -20.62 6.82
N GLN A 16 1.27 -19.85 6.91
CA GLN A 16 0.25 -19.86 5.87
C GLN A 16 0.49 -18.63 5.01
N GLY A 17 1.25 -18.78 3.94
CA GLY A 17 1.42 -17.74 2.91
C GLY A 17 0.07 -17.19 2.44
N MET A 18 0.10 -16.08 1.70
CA MET A 18 -1.10 -15.45 1.17
C MET A 18 -2.01 -16.52 0.54
N ARG A 19 -3.31 -16.47 0.85
CA ARG A 19 -4.26 -17.44 0.32
C ARG A 19 -4.26 -17.37 -1.20
N SER A 20 -4.16 -18.52 -1.86
CA SER A 20 -4.13 -18.63 -3.33
C SER A 20 -5.39 -18.09 -4.03
N ASP A 21 -6.46 -17.78 -3.28
CA ASP A 21 -7.70 -17.16 -3.75
C ASP A 21 -7.77 -15.64 -3.42
N CYS A 22 -6.71 -15.03 -2.90
CA CYS A 22 -6.66 -13.62 -2.52
C CYS A 22 -6.61 -12.71 -3.75
N HIS A 23 -7.52 -11.73 -3.82
CA HIS A 23 -7.56 -10.69 -4.84
C HIS A 23 -7.06 -9.38 -4.27
N LEU A 24 -6.02 -8.80 -4.87
CA LEU A 24 -5.41 -7.56 -4.43
C LEU A 24 -5.74 -6.38 -5.35
N GLY A 25 -6.08 -5.24 -4.77
CA GLY A 25 -5.92 -3.94 -5.41
C GLY A 25 -4.52 -3.40 -5.11
N PHE A 26 -3.80 -2.95 -6.12
CA PHE A 26 -2.48 -2.36 -5.94
C PHE A 26 -2.47 -0.93 -6.49
N ALA A 27 -2.52 0.05 -5.58
CA ALA A 27 -2.65 1.47 -5.90
C ALA A 27 -1.27 2.15 -5.88
N ILE A 28 -0.94 2.85 -6.97
CA ILE A 28 0.36 3.47 -7.20
C ILE A 28 0.18 4.99 -7.25
N THR A 29 0.95 5.72 -6.44
CA THR A 29 0.95 7.18 -6.41
C THR A 29 2.31 7.78 -6.77
N GLY A 30 2.40 9.09 -6.91
CA GLY A 30 3.49 9.80 -7.58
C GLY A 30 4.83 9.90 -6.82
N SER A 31 5.27 8.88 -6.08
CA SER A 31 6.63 8.79 -5.57
C SER A 31 7.52 7.99 -6.53
N PHE A 32 7.87 8.61 -7.66
CA PHE A 32 8.46 7.99 -8.85
C PHE A 32 9.80 7.29 -8.59
N CYS A 33 10.60 7.77 -7.63
CA CYS A 33 11.89 7.15 -7.28
C CYS A 33 11.79 5.73 -6.71
N THR A 34 10.58 5.28 -6.34
CA THR A 34 10.34 3.94 -5.79
C THR A 34 9.75 2.96 -6.82
N PHE A 35 9.45 3.40 -8.04
CA PHE A 35 8.73 2.59 -9.05
C PHE A 35 9.41 1.26 -9.38
N GLU A 36 10.73 1.23 -9.55
CA GLU A 36 11.45 -0.02 -9.80
C GLU A 36 11.34 -1.02 -8.62
N LYS A 37 11.34 -0.51 -7.39
CA LYS A 37 11.13 -1.35 -6.20
C LYS A 37 9.70 -1.91 -6.18
N ILE A 38 8.72 -1.07 -6.53
CA ILE A 38 7.31 -1.47 -6.58
C ILE A 38 7.06 -2.52 -7.67
N LYS A 39 7.63 -2.36 -8.85
CA LYS A 39 7.51 -3.34 -9.92
C LYS A 39 7.94 -4.73 -9.45
N LYS A 40 9.11 -4.84 -8.81
CA LYS A 40 9.60 -6.09 -8.24
C LYS A 40 8.64 -6.70 -7.20
N GLN A 41 8.02 -5.87 -6.37
CA GLN A 41 7.06 -6.36 -5.38
C GLN A 41 5.76 -6.87 -6.03
N ILE A 42 5.29 -6.21 -7.08
CA ILE A 42 4.12 -6.69 -7.86
C ILE A 42 4.43 -8.03 -8.53
N GLU A 43 5.63 -8.21 -9.08
CA GLU A 43 6.08 -9.48 -9.65
C GLU A 43 6.05 -10.62 -8.61
N LEU A 44 6.56 -10.38 -7.41
CA LEU A 44 6.53 -11.35 -6.32
C LEU A 44 5.10 -11.67 -5.87
N LEU A 45 4.29 -10.64 -5.65
CA LEU A 45 2.89 -10.79 -5.23
C LEU A 45 2.03 -11.51 -6.28
N ARG A 46 2.32 -11.34 -7.57
CA ARG A 46 1.60 -12.04 -8.65
C ARG A 46 1.69 -13.55 -8.50
N ASP A 47 2.82 -14.06 -8.04
CA ASP A 47 3.03 -15.51 -7.90
C ASP A 47 2.31 -16.08 -6.65
N GLU A 48 1.91 -15.22 -5.73
CA GLU A 48 1.25 -15.58 -4.47
C GLU A 48 -0.26 -15.29 -4.45
N ALA A 49 -0.72 -14.25 -5.16
CA ALA A 49 -2.12 -13.82 -5.19
C ALA A 49 -2.88 -14.43 -6.37
N ALA A 50 -4.20 -14.63 -6.20
CA ALA A 50 -5.09 -15.06 -7.29
C ALA A 50 -5.17 -14.00 -8.40
N SER A 51 -5.13 -12.74 -8.04
CA SER A 51 -5.04 -11.63 -9.01
C SER A 51 -4.60 -10.34 -8.36
N ILE A 52 -3.96 -9.48 -9.16
CA ILE A 52 -3.62 -8.12 -8.79
C ILE A 52 -4.26 -7.18 -9.81
N THR A 53 -5.03 -6.19 -9.35
CA THR A 53 -5.58 -5.14 -10.20
C THR A 53 -4.85 -3.83 -9.91
N PRO A 54 -4.12 -3.26 -10.87
CA PRO A 54 -3.42 -2.00 -10.67
C PRO A 54 -4.39 -0.82 -10.67
N ILE A 55 -4.12 0.16 -9.80
CA ILE A 55 -4.87 1.41 -9.68
C ILE A 55 -3.85 2.55 -9.68
N PHE A 56 -4.02 3.53 -10.54
CA PHE A 56 -3.09 4.65 -10.61
C PHE A 56 -3.73 5.95 -10.14
N SER A 57 -2.98 6.74 -9.39
CA SER A 57 -3.31 8.15 -9.24
C SER A 57 -3.11 8.87 -10.57
N GLN A 58 -3.78 10.02 -10.78
CA GLN A 58 -3.63 10.77 -12.01
C GLN A 58 -2.16 11.10 -12.30
N HIS A 59 -1.39 11.59 -11.34
CA HIS A 59 0.02 11.92 -11.53
C HIS A 59 0.87 10.71 -11.91
N ALA A 60 0.64 9.55 -11.30
CA ALA A 60 1.39 8.35 -11.63
C ALA A 60 1.02 7.77 -13.01
N TYR A 61 -0.19 8.07 -13.50
CA TYR A 61 -0.69 7.61 -14.79
C TYR A 61 -0.26 8.50 -15.96
N GLU A 62 -0.15 9.83 -15.73
CA GLU A 62 -0.03 10.82 -16.80
C GLU A 62 1.34 11.51 -16.87
N LEU A 63 2.09 11.60 -15.74
CA LEU A 63 3.30 12.42 -15.69
C LEU A 63 4.56 11.64 -16.01
N ASP A 64 5.21 12.05 -17.08
CA ASP A 64 6.57 11.61 -17.38
C ASP A 64 7.57 12.27 -16.43
N THR A 65 8.53 11.51 -15.98
CA THR A 65 9.58 11.97 -15.08
C THR A 65 10.94 11.44 -15.52
N ARG A 66 12.00 11.94 -14.90
CA ARG A 66 13.37 11.43 -15.12
C ARG A 66 13.53 9.95 -14.69
N PHE A 67 12.57 9.38 -13.98
CA PHE A 67 12.61 7.99 -13.48
C PHE A 67 11.86 7.01 -14.37
N ALA A 68 10.79 7.46 -15.03
CA ALA A 68 9.97 6.64 -15.90
C ALA A 68 9.10 7.51 -16.81
N GLU A 69 8.85 7.02 -18.02
CA GLU A 69 7.77 7.47 -18.89
C GLU A 69 6.48 6.81 -18.41
N ALA A 70 5.46 7.62 -18.10
CA ALA A 70 4.23 7.16 -17.49
C ALA A 70 3.55 6.04 -18.27
N LYS A 71 3.36 6.21 -19.57
CA LYS A 71 2.73 5.21 -20.45
C LYS A 71 3.46 3.87 -20.46
N SER A 72 4.80 3.93 -20.48
CA SER A 72 5.65 2.74 -20.48
C SER A 72 5.51 1.98 -19.17
N PHE A 73 5.58 2.68 -18.05
CA PHE A 73 5.43 2.10 -16.72
C PHE A 73 4.04 1.48 -16.51
N VAL A 74 2.98 2.19 -16.88
CA VAL A 74 1.61 1.65 -16.80
C VAL A 74 1.50 0.36 -17.61
N LYS A 75 2.00 0.35 -18.86
CA LYS A 75 1.96 -0.85 -19.71
C LYS A 75 2.75 -2.02 -19.13
N GLU A 76 3.89 -1.76 -18.51
CA GLU A 76 4.67 -2.79 -17.82
C GLU A 76 3.88 -3.41 -16.66
N ILE A 77 3.26 -2.58 -15.81
CA ILE A 77 2.44 -3.06 -14.69
C ILE A 77 1.21 -3.83 -15.18
N GLU A 78 0.54 -3.37 -16.24
CA GLU A 78 -0.58 -4.09 -16.85
C GLU A 78 -0.12 -5.45 -17.41
N THR A 79 1.07 -5.51 -18.01
CA THR A 79 1.64 -6.75 -18.51
C THR A 79 1.95 -7.73 -17.39
N ILE A 80 2.58 -7.27 -16.30
CA ILE A 80 2.91 -8.09 -15.13
C ILE A 80 1.64 -8.65 -14.48
N THR A 81 0.62 -7.82 -14.31
CA THR A 81 -0.62 -8.21 -13.61
C THR A 81 -1.64 -8.92 -14.52
N GLY A 82 -1.48 -8.81 -15.84
CA GLY A 82 -2.46 -9.31 -16.81
C GLY A 82 -3.81 -8.59 -16.75
N ARG A 83 -3.87 -7.38 -16.18
CA ARG A 83 -5.10 -6.61 -15.96
C ARG A 83 -4.91 -5.15 -16.36
N SER A 84 -5.95 -4.58 -16.94
CA SER A 84 -6.01 -3.14 -17.23
C SER A 84 -6.05 -2.31 -15.95
N ALA A 85 -5.36 -1.19 -15.97
CA ALA A 85 -5.29 -0.28 -14.84
C ALA A 85 -6.59 0.50 -14.62
N ILE A 86 -6.99 0.64 -13.37
CA ILE A 86 -8.01 1.60 -12.96
C ILE A 86 -7.32 2.96 -12.79
N HIS A 87 -7.72 3.96 -13.56
CA HIS A 87 -7.10 5.29 -13.55
C HIS A 87 -8.11 6.43 -13.49
N THR A 88 -9.41 6.11 -13.37
CA THR A 88 -10.48 7.10 -13.21
C THR A 88 -11.26 6.87 -11.92
N ILE A 89 -11.88 7.93 -11.39
CA ILE A 89 -12.72 7.84 -10.18
C ILE A 89 -13.90 6.90 -10.44
N GLN A 90 -14.54 7.02 -11.61
CA GLN A 90 -15.64 6.16 -12.02
C GLN A 90 -15.22 4.68 -12.11
N GLY A 91 -14.00 4.42 -12.62
CA GLY A 91 -13.45 3.06 -12.67
C GLY A 91 -13.19 2.47 -11.27
N ALA A 92 -12.93 3.31 -10.28
CA ALA A 92 -12.69 2.89 -8.90
C ALA A 92 -13.99 2.73 -8.07
N GLU A 93 -15.12 3.32 -8.47
CA GLU A 93 -16.38 3.19 -7.74
C GLU A 93 -16.84 1.75 -7.51
N PRO A 94 -16.72 0.81 -8.48
CA PRO A 94 -17.14 -0.59 -8.30
C PRO A 94 -16.37 -1.36 -7.24
N VAL A 95 -15.19 -0.88 -6.80
CA VAL A 95 -14.34 -1.55 -5.78
C VAL A 95 -15.14 -1.88 -4.52
N GLY A 96 -15.97 -0.95 -4.06
CA GLY A 96 -16.78 -1.14 -2.85
C GLY A 96 -17.99 -2.05 -3.07
N PRO A 97 -18.96 -1.70 -3.93
CA PRO A 97 -20.18 -2.47 -4.13
C PRO A 97 -19.92 -3.91 -4.58
N LYS A 98 -18.94 -4.12 -5.45
CA LYS A 98 -18.58 -5.45 -5.96
C LYS A 98 -17.59 -6.20 -5.09
N LYS A 99 -17.05 -5.57 -4.03
CA LYS A 99 -16.05 -6.15 -3.14
C LYS A 99 -14.88 -6.79 -3.90
N LEU A 100 -14.30 -6.04 -4.85
CA LEU A 100 -13.36 -6.56 -5.83
C LEU A 100 -12.06 -7.12 -5.25
N PHE A 101 -11.64 -6.65 -4.07
CA PHE A 101 -10.36 -7.01 -3.47
C PHE A 101 -10.55 -7.51 -2.04
N ASP A 102 -9.68 -8.38 -1.59
CA ASP A 102 -9.55 -8.79 -0.20
C ASP A 102 -8.68 -7.83 0.59
N ALA A 103 -7.66 -7.27 -0.05
CA ALA A 103 -6.84 -6.20 0.49
C ALA A 103 -6.51 -5.16 -0.59
N LEU A 104 -6.31 -3.91 -0.18
CA LEU A 104 -5.87 -2.80 -1.03
C LEU A 104 -4.51 -2.29 -0.54
N VAL A 105 -3.49 -2.40 -1.38
CA VAL A 105 -2.15 -1.86 -1.13
C VAL A 105 -2.04 -0.49 -1.79
N ILE A 106 -1.56 0.52 -1.06
CA ILE A 106 -1.19 1.84 -1.60
C ILE A 106 0.34 1.96 -1.49
N ALA A 107 1.03 1.68 -2.57
CA ALA A 107 2.50 1.65 -2.60
C ALA A 107 3.03 2.13 -3.97
N PRO A 108 3.84 3.19 -3.98
CA PRO A 108 4.14 4.07 -2.85
C PRO A 108 2.94 4.93 -2.47
N CYS A 109 2.82 5.31 -1.20
CA CYS A 109 1.83 6.28 -0.72
C CYS A 109 2.52 7.63 -0.47
N THR A 110 2.21 8.62 -1.29
CA THR A 110 2.74 9.99 -1.13
C THR A 110 2.13 10.70 0.07
N GLY A 111 2.81 11.71 0.61
CA GLY A 111 2.29 12.57 1.67
C GLY A 111 0.95 13.22 1.30
N ASN A 112 0.78 13.65 0.04
CA ASN A 112 -0.49 14.18 -0.46
C ASN A 112 -1.62 13.14 -0.38
N THR A 113 -1.37 11.90 -0.77
CA THR A 113 -2.36 10.81 -0.69
C THR A 113 -2.68 10.47 0.76
N ALA A 114 -1.68 10.38 1.63
CA ALA A 114 -1.88 10.13 3.06
C ALA A 114 -2.69 11.26 3.72
N ALA A 115 -2.38 12.53 3.42
CA ALA A 115 -3.10 13.69 3.92
C ALA A 115 -4.58 13.68 3.49
N LYS A 116 -4.85 13.43 2.22
CA LYS A 116 -6.21 13.35 1.69
C LYS A 116 -7.00 12.19 2.31
N LEU A 117 -6.40 11.02 2.41
CA LEU A 117 -7.03 9.84 3.01
C LEU A 117 -7.37 10.10 4.50
N ALA A 118 -6.44 10.67 5.26
CA ALA A 118 -6.62 11.02 6.67
C ALA A 118 -7.73 12.05 6.92
N ASN A 119 -8.06 12.85 5.92
CA ASN A 119 -9.08 13.90 6.00
C ASN A 119 -10.35 13.58 5.18
N GLY A 120 -10.51 12.34 4.70
CA GLY A 120 -11.72 11.88 4.01
C GLY A 120 -11.92 12.46 2.61
N ILE A 121 -10.88 13.00 1.97
CA ILE A 121 -10.92 13.53 0.61
C ILE A 121 -10.79 12.38 -0.39
N THR A 122 -11.65 12.34 -1.40
CA THR A 122 -11.75 11.24 -2.36
C THR A 122 -11.77 11.73 -3.81
N ASP A 123 -10.81 12.56 -4.16
CA ASP A 123 -10.71 13.24 -5.46
C ASP A 123 -9.72 12.55 -6.44
N THR A 124 -9.30 11.33 -6.15
CA THR A 124 -8.47 10.51 -7.04
C THR A 124 -8.98 9.07 -7.12
N PRO A 125 -8.62 8.31 -8.17
CA PRO A 125 -8.98 6.89 -8.26
C PRO A 125 -8.50 6.07 -7.06
N VAL A 126 -7.28 6.32 -6.59
CA VAL A 126 -6.68 5.66 -5.41
C VAL A 126 -7.51 5.93 -4.14
N LEU A 127 -7.87 7.18 -3.90
CA LEU A 127 -8.65 7.58 -2.73
C LEU A 127 -10.10 7.07 -2.81
N MET A 128 -10.70 7.05 -3.99
CA MET A 128 -12.02 6.46 -4.19
C MET A 128 -12.00 4.95 -3.92
N ALA A 129 -11.00 4.24 -4.42
CA ALA A 129 -10.81 2.82 -4.14
C ALA A 129 -10.63 2.57 -2.64
N ALA A 130 -9.76 3.34 -1.96
CA ALA A 130 -9.50 3.21 -0.53
C ALA A 130 -10.76 3.45 0.31
N LYS A 131 -11.49 4.54 0.07
CA LYS A 131 -12.76 4.82 0.74
C LYS A 131 -13.76 3.69 0.55
N SER A 132 -13.93 3.25 -0.69
CA SER A 132 -14.89 2.20 -1.04
C SER A 132 -14.53 0.86 -0.38
N HIS A 133 -13.24 0.56 -0.28
CA HIS A 133 -12.72 -0.64 0.34
C HIS A 133 -12.86 -0.63 1.86
N LEU A 134 -12.46 0.47 2.52
CA LEU A 134 -12.60 0.68 3.97
C LEU A 134 -14.05 0.62 4.43
N ARG A 135 -15.00 1.12 3.64
CA ARG A 135 -16.44 1.05 3.96
C ARG A 135 -16.95 -0.38 4.09
N ASN A 136 -16.28 -1.35 3.50
CA ASN A 136 -16.57 -2.78 3.63
C ASN A 136 -15.81 -3.45 4.79
N GLY A 137 -15.09 -2.71 5.61
CA GLY A 137 -14.28 -3.23 6.72
C GLY A 137 -13.09 -4.07 6.25
N ARG A 138 -12.61 -3.84 5.02
CA ARG A 138 -11.49 -4.57 4.42
C ARG A 138 -10.17 -3.79 4.56
N PRO A 139 -9.02 -4.48 4.67
CA PRO A 139 -7.75 -3.86 4.99
C PRO A 139 -7.18 -3.01 3.86
N VAL A 140 -6.69 -1.83 4.22
CA VAL A 140 -5.87 -0.96 3.37
C VAL A 140 -4.46 -0.93 3.94
N ILE A 141 -3.48 -1.27 3.12
CA ILE A 141 -2.06 -1.31 3.47
C ILE A 141 -1.37 -0.08 2.87
N ILE A 142 -0.64 0.67 3.69
CA ILE A 142 0.01 1.92 3.29
C ILE A 142 1.53 1.76 3.34
N ALA A 143 2.19 1.92 2.20
CA ALA A 143 3.64 2.03 2.10
C ALA A 143 4.03 3.51 1.93
N ILE A 144 4.30 4.20 3.03
CA ILE A 144 4.66 5.62 3.03
C ILE A 144 5.93 5.86 2.20
N SER A 145 5.91 6.90 1.39
CA SER A 145 7.06 7.42 0.67
C SER A 145 6.89 8.93 0.46
N THR A 146 7.42 9.72 1.40
CA THR A 146 7.29 11.18 1.38
C THR A 146 8.45 11.86 2.08
N ASN A 147 8.84 13.03 1.59
CA ASN A 147 9.95 13.82 2.13
C ASN A 147 9.55 14.74 3.28
N ASP A 148 8.30 14.75 3.68
CA ASP A 148 7.73 15.56 4.76
C ASP A 148 6.99 14.73 5.84
N ALA A 149 7.30 13.44 5.95
CA ALA A 149 6.67 12.51 6.89
C ALA A 149 6.80 12.96 8.35
N LEU A 150 7.94 13.49 8.73
CA LEU A 150 8.22 14.03 10.07
C LEU A 150 7.93 15.53 10.20
N GLY A 151 7.42 16.14 9.13
CA GLY A 151 6.89 17.50 9.11
C GLY A 151 5.36 17.50 9.28
N ILE A 152 4.67 18.25 8.40
CA ILE A 152 3.21 18.40 8.46
C ILE A 152 2.46 17.07 8.30
N ASN A 153 3.01 16.11 7.55
CA ASN A 153 2.37 14.83 7.36
C ASN A 153 2.46 13.87 8.54
N LEU A 154 3.25 14.17 9.58
CA LEU A 154 3.30 13.33 10.79
C LEU A 154 1.92 13.21 11.45
N GLN A 155 1.16 14.31 11.50
CA GLN A 155 -0.21 14.29 12.02
C GLN A 155 -1.16 13.41 11.17
N ASN A 156 -0.98 13.40 9.85
CA ASN A 156 -1.80 12.58 8.95
C ASN A 156 -1.46 11.10 9.09
N ILE A 157 -0.17 10.77 9.18
CA ILE A 157 0.30 9.42 9.46
C ILE A 157 -0.26 8.94 10.80
N GLY A 158 -0.16 9.77 11.86
CA GLY A 158 -0.70 9.44 13.18
C GLY A 158 -2.21 9.20 13.15
N LYS A 159 -2.98 10.01 12.43
CA LYS A 159 -4.42 9.78 12.24
C LYS A 159 -4.69 8.44 11.56
N LEU A 160 -3.95 8.12 10.49
CA LEU A 160 -4.13 6.88 9.75
C LEU A 160 -3.74 5.65 10.58
N MET A 161 -2.69 5.75 11.40
CA MET A 161 -2.22 4.64 12.24
C MET A 161 -3.24 4.18 13.29
N VAL A 162 -4.15 5.06 13.72
CA VAL A 162 -5.20 4.72 14.70
C VAL A 162 -6.54 4.37 14.04
N MET A 163 -6.63 4.47 12.71
CA MET A 163 -7.87 4.11 12.00
C MET A 163 -8.00 2.59 11.86
N LYS A 164 -9.22 2.09 12.04
CA LYS A 164 -9.53 0.67 11.82
C LYS A 164 -9.29 0.29 10.36
N HIS A 165 -8.75 -0.91 10.16
CA HIS A 165 -8.50 -1.49 8.84
C HIS A 165 -7.43 -0.78 8.00
N ILE A 166 -6.63 0.10 8.60
CA ILE A 166 -5.44 0.67 7.99
C ILE A 166 -4.22 0.06 8.65
N TYR A 167 -3.29 -0.42 7.82
CA TYR A 167 -2.05 -1.07 8.23
C TYR A 167 -0.88 -0.45 7.49
N PHE A 168 0.24 -0.30 8.18
CA PHE A 168 1.43 0.30 7.59
C PHE A 168 2.49 -0.75 7.28
N VAL A 169 3.05 -0.66 6.09
CA VAL A 169 4.33 -1.31 5.80
C VAL A 169 5.39 -0.67 6.69
N PRO A 170 6.26 -1.43 7.37
CA PRO A 170 7.33 -0.87 8.20
C PRO A 170 8.08 0.23 7.48
N PHE A 171 8.31 1.36 8.14
CA PHE A 171 8.92 2.54 7.54
C PHE A 171 9.86 3.25 8.50
N GLY A 172 10.80 3.99 7.94
CA GLY A 172 11.77 4.78 8.69
C GLY A 172 12.34 5.92 7.85
N GLN A 173 13.29 6.67 8.43
CA GLN A 173 13.99 7.72 7.69
C GLN A 173 14.90 7.08 6.63
N ASP A 174 14.84 7.56 5.38
CA ASP A 174 15.71 7.10 4.29
C ASP A 174 17.10 7.77 4.30
N ASP A 175 17.18 9.02 4.73
CA ASP A 175 18.43 9.76 4.90
C ASP A 175 18.24 10.84 5.97
N ALA A 176 18.52 10.50 7.21
CA ALA A 176 18.31 11.38 8.37
C ALA A 176 19.19 12.66 8.34
N VAL A 177 20.29 12.64 7.57
CA VAL A 177 21.22 13.78 7.47
C VAL A 177 20.80 14.75 6.36
N LYS A 178 20.56 14.22 5.14
CA LYS A 178 20.25 15.04 3.97
C LYS A 178 18.76 15.36 3.85
N LYS A 179 17.90 14.49 4.39
CA LYS A 179 16.44 14.59 4.31
C LYS A 179 15.81 14.29 5.67
N PRO A 180 16.01 15.13 6.68
CA PRO A 180 15.65 14.81 8.08
C PRO A 180 14.16 14.55 8.31
N ASN A 181 13.30 15.01 7.41
CA ASN A 181 11.84 14.80 7.50
C ASN A 181 11.29 13.68 6.61
N SER A 182 12.15 13.06 5.80
CA SER A 182 11.75 12.04 4.83
C SER A 182 11.63 10.68 5.49
N CYS A 183 10.54 9.98 5.19
CA CYS A 183 10.39 8.55 5.50
C CYS A 183 9.97 7.76 4.27
N VAL A 184 10.50 6.54 4.20
CA VAL A 184 10.18 5.58 3.16
C VAL A 184 9.91 4.22 3.80
N ALA A 185 8.87 3.55 3.34
CA ALA A 185 8.57 2.18 3.75
C ALA A 185 9.59 1.21 3.16
N ASP A 186 9.87 0.15 3.90
CA ASP A 186 10.59 -1.00 3.36
C ASP A 186 9.65 -1.77 2.42
N MET A 187 9.76 -1.49 1.12
CA MET A 187 8.88 -2.08 0.10
C MET A 187 8.98 -3.61 0.06
N THR A 188 10.08 -4.21 0.53
CA THR A 188 10.23 -5.67 0.59
C THR A 188 9.31 -6.32 1.61
N LYS A 189 8.73 -5.53 2.52
CA LYS A 189 7.78 -5.97 3.54
C LYS A 189 6.31 -5.89 3.11
N ILE A 190 6.02 -5.52 1.86
CA ILE A 190 4.63 -5.37 1.39
C ILE A 190 3.87 -6.70 1.49
N ALA A 191 4.41 -7.80 0.97
CA ALA A 191 3.76 -9.10 0.99
C ALA A 191 3.46 -9.56 2.43
N GLU A 192 4.46 -9.52 3.30
CA GLU A 192 4.31 -9.87 4.72
C GLU A 192 3.25 -8.97 5.40
N THR A 193 3.25 -7.66 5.12
CA THR A 193 2.25 -6.74 5.69
C THR A 193 0.84 -7.06 5.20
N VAL A 194 0.67 -7.48 3.95
CA VAL A 194 -0.63 -7.93 3.42
C VAL A 194 -1.15 -9.13 4.22
N GLU A 195 -0.31 -10.13 4.50
CA GLU A 195 -0.68 -11.31 5.30
C GLU A 195 -1.16 -10.92 6.70
N TYR A 196 -0.38 -10.06 7.39
CA TYR A 196 -0.76 -9.54 8.71
C TYR A 196 -2.08 -8.76 8.66
N ALA A 197 -2.25 -7.89 7.66
CA ALA A 197 -3.46 -7.08 7.50
C ALA A 197 -4.72 -7.94 7.22
N LEU A 198 -4.59 -9.03 6.46
CA LEU A 198 -5.67 -10.00 6.25
C LEU A 198 -6.05 -10.72 7.56
N ALA A 199 -5.07 -10.94 8.45
CA ALA A 199 -5.31 -11.45 9.81
C ALA A 199 -5.77 -10.35 10.80
N LYS A 200 -5.94 -9.09 10.34
CA LYS A 200 -6.31 -7.91 11.12
C LYS A 200 -5.25 -7.51 12.17
N GLU A 201 -4.00 -7.75 11.86
CA GLU A 201 -2.85 -7.42 12.71
C GLU A 201 -1.91 -6.44 12.00
N GLN A 202 -1.25 -5.58 12.78
CA GLN A 202 -0.18 -4.71 12.31
C GLN A 202 1.16 -5.43 12.47
N ILE A 203 1.91 -5.58 11.38
CA ILE A 203 3.27 -6.10 11.43
C ILE A 203 4.16 -5.26 12.35
N GLN A 204 5.04 -5.90 13.12
CA GLN A 204 5.97 -5.24 14.03
C GLN A 204 7.41 -5.67 13.77
N PRO A 205 8.39 -4.76 13.98
CA PRO A 205 8.23 -3.33 14.30
C PRO A 205 7.66 -2.56 13.10
N VAL A 206 6.80 -1.56 13.37
CA VAL A 206 6.27 -0.68 12.32
C VAL A 206 7.20 0.49 12.02
N LEU A 207 8.01 0.91 13.01
CA LEU A 207 9.07 1.90 12.86
C LEU A 207 10.43 1.22 12.80
N LEU A 208 11.22 1.58 11.79
CA LEU A 208 12.56 1.05 11.51
C LEU A 208 13.66 2.02 11.95
#